data_63465fc9580eba980f98131807733a86
#
_entry.id   63465fc9580eba980f98131807733a86
#
_cell.length_a   1.000
_cell.length_b   1.000
_cell.length_c   1.000
_cell.angle_alpha   90.00
_cell.angle_beta   90.00
_cell.angle_gamma   90.00
#
_symmetry.space_group_name_H-M   'P 1'
#
loop_
_entity.id
_entity.type
_entity.pdbx_description
1 polymer ?
#
loop_
_entity_poly.entity_id
_entity_poly.type
_entity_poly.pdbx_seq_one_letter_code
_entity_poly.pdbx_strand_id
1 'polypeptide(L)'
;TGCTTYDGTSDQPWNSNWRCPKFWTEALAGNSDYAHFLTDTEGNDLGYLDVNGDVVVDKPRLKQVHRGNKTAYYLYENGIVTFAGYGGYGGQGFGKTDSQYCEVAVTFHDENTTLLSGTNYPKIKQFDFSNAHHGDNGHESYFSMYALDTDGNMYSMGYNGYGQLGINSTSSNYYFRKIPSSNFNNEKVIYICTSGYYYTTTYCITETGKMFAWGRNNRGQCLLGNTTQFNTPQEVTGVAGSDLLNKKVIHIEAMNDGNDIGKVFVLTDEGKLYYGGYMQDYGIYTGYYDSTNTTNQTLPKLLTNSSTLWNSDNQKVVYFVTNNTRYSTIYIITDGGTTGLPQKVYATGGNSRGQ
;
A
#
# COMPACT_ATOMS: atom_id res chain seq x y z
N THR A 1 -33.11 17.05 -0.74
CA THR A 1 -31.96 17.82 -0.35
C THR A 1 -30.75 17.23 -1.02
N GLY A 2 -30.36 17.81 -2.13
CA GLY A 2 -29.45 17.19 -3.05
C GLY A 2 -28.05 17.73 -3.02
N CYS A 3 -27.13 17.06 -3.70
CA CYS A 3 -25.83 17.55 -4.07
C CYS A 3 -25.99 18.85 -4.85
N THR A 4 -25.57 19.97 -4.31
CA THR A 4 -25.51 21.21 -5.10
C THR A 4 -24.25 21.14 -5.95
N THR A 5 -24.37 21.42 -7.24
CA THR A 5 -23.23 21.60 -8.12
C THR A 5 -22.34 22.71 -7.55
N TYR A 6 -21.05 22.44 -7.46
CA TYR A 6 -20.07 23.50 -7.25
C TYR A 6 -20.06 24.39 -8.50
N ASP A 7 -20.53 25.59 -8.37
CA ASP A 7 -20.60 26.57 -9.47
C ASP A 7 -19.28 27.38 -9.67
N GLY A 8 -18.23 26.99 -8.96
CA GLY A 8 -16.93 27.64 -9.04
C GLY A 8 -16.85 29.03 -8.39
N THR A 9 -17.92 29.50 -7.78
CA THR A 9 -17.94 30.80 -7.14
C THR A 9 -18.09 30.67 -5.64
N SER A 10 -17.03 30.99 -4.92
CA SER A 10 -16.99 31.28 -3.49
C SER A 10 -16.84 30.15 -2.48
N ASP A 11 -16.13 30.47 -1.49
CA ASP A 11 -15.95 29.99 -0.12
C ASP A 11 -17.17 29.32 0.53
N GLN A 12 -17.62 28.18 -0.04
CA GLN A 12 -18.64 27.39 0.64
C GLN A 12 -17.99 26.62 1.79
N PRO A 13 -18.41 26.85 3.03
CA PRO A 13 -17.89 26.07 4.16
C PRO A 13 -18.23 24.60 3.96
N TRP A 14 -17.27 23.73 4.23
CA TRP A 14 -17.42 22.28 4.30
C TRP A 14 -18.52 21.95 5.33
N ASN A 15 -19.72 21.78 4.85
CA ASN A 15 -20.82 21.46 5.73
C ASN A 15 -21.20 19.99 5.52
N SER A 16 -21.45 19.30 6.60
CA SER A 16 -21.72 17.87 6.71
C SER A 16 -23.00 17.38 6.03
N ASN A 17 -23.70 18.25 5.30
CA ASN A 17 -25.02 17.98 4.70
C ASN A 17 -24.98 17.79 3.18
N TRP A 18 -23.85 17.47 2.60
CA TRP A 18 -23.75 17.20 1.17
C TRP A 18 -24.43 15.87 0.83
N ARG A 19 -25.58 15.96 0.18
CA ARG A 19 -26.34 14.81 -0.35
C ARG A 19 -26.56 15.00 -1.83
N CYS A 20 -26.39 13.94 -2.61
CA CYS A 20 -26.61 13.98 -4.05
C CYS A 20 -28.11 13.97 -4.39
N PRO A 21 -28.59 14.83 -5.29
CA PRO A 21 -30.00 14.88 -5.68
C PRO A 21 -30.40 13.68 -6.53
N LYS A 22 -31.63 13.25 -6.37
CA LYS A 22 -32.27 12.17 -7.11
C LYS A 22 -32.29 12.35 -8.64
N PHE A 23 -32.33 13.59 -9.14
CA PHE A 23 -32.42 13.88 -10.59
C PHE A 23 -31.10 13.72 -11.35
N TRP A 24 -30.00 13.43 -10.65
CA TRP A 24 -28.73 13.18 -11.32
C TRP A 24 -28.66 11.85 -12.05
N THR A 25 -29.52 10.90 -11.72
CA THR A 25 -29.66 9.65 -12.49
C THR A 25 -30.11 9.88 -13.93
N GLU A 26 -30.90 10.93 -14.18
CA GLU A 26 -31.35 11.31 -15.53
C GLU A 26 -30.32 12.14 -16.29
N ALA A 27 -29.55 12.97 -15.60
CA ALA A 27 -28.47 13.78 -16.20
C ALA A 27 -27.23 12.95 -16.57
N LEU A 28 -26.99 11.82 -15.89
CA LEU A 28 -25.85 10.95 -16.12
C LEU A 28 -25.96 10.08 -17.36
N ALA A 29 -27.15 9.82 -17.87
CA ALA A 29 -27.37 9.09 -19.12
C ALA A 29 -26.68 9.71 -20.34
N GLY A 30 -26.12 10.91 -20.21
CA GLY A 30 -25.41 11.63 -21.26
C GLY A 30 -24.03 12.18 -20.89
N ASN A 31 -23.57 12.06 -19.65
CA ASN A 31 -22.31 12.71 -19.22
C ASN A 31 -21.51 11.83 -18.27
N SER A 32 -20.44 11.21 -18.78
CA SER A 32 -19.56 10.25 -18.08
C SER A 32 -18.73 10.85 -16.93
N ASP A 33 -18.94 12.11 -16.58
CA ASP A 33 -18.02 12.86 -15.71
C ASP A 33 -18.39 12.87 -14.23
N TYR A 34 -19.56 12.32 -13.87
CA TYR A 34 -20.08 12.43 -12.51
C TYR A 34 -20.62 11.08 -12.00
N ALA A 35 -19.95 10.54 -11.05
CA ALA A 35 -20.39 9.36 -10.34
C ALA A 35 -20.86 9.75 -8.94
N HIS A 36 -21.98 9.27 -8.50
CA HIS A 36 -22.70 9.79 -7.35
C HIS A 36 -23.18 8.68 -6.43
N PHE A 37 -23.31 8.97 -5.15
CA PHE A 37 -24.17 8.21 -4.27
C PHE A 37 -25.60 8.33 -4.80
N LEU A 38 -26.18 7.21 -5.05
CA LEU A 38 -27.59 7.13 -5.33
C LEU A 38 -28.32 7.05 -3.99
N THR A 39 -29.06 8.07 -3.68
CA THR A 39 -29.93 8.07 -2.51
C THR A 39 -31.38 8.18 -2.94
N ASP A 40 -32.28 7.51 -2.22
CA ASP A 40 -33.70 7.72 -2.38
C ASP A 40 -34.14 9.09 -1.83
N THR A 41 -35.45 9.36 -1.90
CA THR A 41 -36.03 10.62 -1.40
C THR A 41 -35.90 10.80 0.11
N GLU A 42 -35.61 9.71 0.83
CA GLU A 42 -35.44 9.68 2.28
C GLU A 42 -33.97 9.79 2.68
N GLY A 43 -33.06 9.75 1.69
CA GLY A 43 -31.62 9.83 1.87
C GLY A 43 -30.93 8.49 2.17
N ASN A 44 -31.62 7.37 1.91
CA ASN A 44 -31.03 6.04 2.01
C ASN A 44 -30.10 5.80 0.82
N ASP A 45 -29.00 5.11 1.05
CA ASP A 45 -28.02 4.74 0.03
C ASP A 45 -28.62 3.69 -0.90
N LEU A 46 -28.76 4.03 -2.20
CA LEU A 46 -29.31 3.13 -3.22
C LEU A 46 -28.24 2.31 -3.95
N GLY A 47 -26.95 2.52 -3.66
CA GLY A 47 -25.92 1.77 -4.32
C GLY A 47 -24.74 2.61 -4.80
N TYR A 48 -24.03 2.11 -5.80
CA TYR A 48 -22.94 2.80 -6.48
C TYR A 48 -23.05 2.63 -8.01
N LEU A 49 -22.34 3.46 -8.77
CA LEU A 49 -22.20 3.23 -10.20
C LEU A 49 -21.06 2.26 -10.48
N ASP A 50 -21.31 1.28 -11.33
CA ASP A 50 -20.27 0.39 -11.83
C ASP A 50 -19.38 1.08 -12.87
N VAL A 51 -18.41 0.35 -13.41
CA VAL A 51 -17.47 0.87 -14.43
C VAL A 51 -18.12 1.24 -15.77
N ASN A 52 -19.35 0.78 -16.01
CA ASN A 52 -20.16 1.10 -17.20
C ASN A 52 -21.09 2.28 -16.97
N GLY A 53 -21.18 2.79 -15.73
CA GLY A 53 -22.12 3.80 -15.31
C GLY A 53 -23.50 3.25 -14.93
N ASP A 54 -23.64 1.94 -14.78
CA ASP A 54 -24.88 1.29 -14.35
C ASP A 54 -25.03 1.34 -12.83
N VAL A 55 -26.28 1.50 -12.38
CA VAL A 55 -26.62 1.54 -10.96
C VAL A 55 -26.61 0.16 -10.36
N VAL A 56 -25.74 -0.09 -9.38
CA VAL A 56 -25.73 -1.30 -8.55
C VAL A 56 -26.48 -1.02 -7.25
N VAL A 57 -27.71 -1.47 -7.15
CA VAL A 57 -28.63 -1.16 -6.02
C VAL A 57 -28.34 -1.98 -4.76
N ASP A 58 -27.86 -3.21 -4.89
CA ASP A 58 -27.49 -4.06 -3.76
C ASP A 58 -26.02 -3.86 -3.41
N LYS A 59 -25.76 -2.88 -2.57
CA LYS A 59 -24.39 -2.59 -2.13
C LYS A 59 -23.85 -3.74 -1.27
N PRO A 60 -22.75 -4.39 -1.70
CA PRO A 60 -22.17 -5.49 -0.93
C PRO A 60 -21.69 -5.00 0.42
N ARG A 61 -21.53 -5.92 1.36
CA ARG A 61 -20.98 -5.60 2.67
C ARG A 61 -19.56 -5.04 2.53
N LEU A 62 -19.32 -3.94 3.25
CA LEU A 62 -18.02 -3.29 3.30
C LEU A 62 -17.01 -4.18 4.04
N LYS A 63 -15.88 -4.45 3.39
CA LYS A 63 -14.77 -5.26 3.93
C LYS A 63 -13.68 -4.41 4.53
N GLN A 64 -13.29 -3.32 3.84
CA GLN A 64 -12.16 -2.49 4.23
C GLN A 64 -12.35 -1.06 3.77
N VAL A 65 -11.90 -0.09 4.57
CA VAL A 65 -11.83 1.33 4.21
C VAL A 65 -10.39 1.77 4.34
N HIS A 66 -9.88 2.38 3.27
CA HIS A 66 -8.63 3.12 3.30
C HIS A 66 -8.92 4.61 3.19
N ARG A 67 -8.41 5.36 4.13
CA ARG A 67 -8.61 6.81 4.18
C ARG A 67 -7.30 7.55 3.97
N GLY A 68 -7.23 8.33 2.90
CA GLY A 68 -6.26 9.41 2.74
C GLY A 68 -6.76 10.73 3.35
N ASN A 69 -6.01 11.81 3.19
CA ASN A 69 -6.39 13.12 3.75
C ASN A 69 -7.72 13.64 3.17
N LYS A 70 -7.89 13.55 1.86
CA LYS A 70 -9.07 14.04 1.13
C LYS A 70 -9.72 12.96 0.28
N THR A 71 -9.37 11.68 0.50
CA THR A 71 -9.80 10.55 -0.31
C THR A 71 -10.22 9.39 0.57
N ALA A 72 -11.16 8.60 0.09
CA ALA A 72 -11.53 7.34 0.70
C ALA A 72 -11.70 6.28 -0.39
N TYR A 73 -11.22 5.07 -0.10
CA TYR A 73 -11.40 3.89 -0.92
C TYR A 73 -12.10 2.82 -0.10
N TYR A 74 -13.05 2.18 -0.72
CA TYR A 74 -13.89 1.18 -0.10
C TYR A 74 -13.72 -0.14 -0.85
N LEU A 75 -13.28 -1.16 -0.15
CA LEU A 75 -13.24 -2.52 -0.67
C LEU A 75 -14.43 -3.30 -0.12
N TYR A 76 -15.23 -3.86 -0.99
CA TYR A 76 -16.40 -4.66 -0.66
C TYR A 76 -16.10 -6.16 -0.65
N GLU A 77 -16.95 -6.96 0.02
CA GLU A 77 -16.78 -8.42 0.13
C GLU A 77 -16.81 -9.14 -1.23
N ASN A 78 -17.48 -8.57 -2.21
CA ASN A 78 -17.50 -9.08 -3.59
C ASN A 78 -16.22 -8.75 -4.39
N GLY A 79 -15.26 -8.03 -3.78
CA GLY A 79 -14.00 -7.64 -4.39
C GLY A 79 -14.02 -6.34 -5.21
N ILE A 80 -15.16 -5.65 -5.27
CA ILE A 80 -15.26 -4.34 -5.92
C ILE A 80 -14.55 -3.30 -5.05
N VAL A 81 -13.84 -2.38 -5.70
CA VAL A 81 -13.22 -1.20 -5.08
C VAL A 81 -13.89 0.05 -5.61
N THR A 82 -14.30 0.92 -4.72
CA THR A 82 -14.84 2.23 -5.06
C THR A 82 -14.01 3.35 -4.44
N PHE A 83 -14.17 4.54 -4.97
CA PHE A 83 -13.44 5.74 -4.56
C PHE A 83 -14.40 6.91 -4.33
N ALA A 84 -14.08 7.76 -3.36
CA ALA A 84 -14.68 9.09 -3.19
C ALA A 84 -13.64 10.09 -2.70
N GLY A 85 -13.68 11.33 -3.19
CA GLY A 85 -12.84 12.41 -2.72
C GLY A 85 -12.00 13.10 -3.79
N TYR A 86 -10.86 13.65 -3.38
CA TYR A 86 -9.96 14.42 -4.24
C TYR A 86 -9.25 13.55 -5.28
N GLY A 87 -9.33 13.95 -6.54
CA GLY A 87 -8.85 13.17 -7.69
C GLY A 87 -7.46 13.53 -8.20
N GLY A 88 -6.69 14.37 -7.52
CA GLY A 88 -5.37 14.78 -7.96
C GLY A 88 -4.47 13.59 -8.31
N TYR A 89 -3.71 13.71 -9.40
CA TYR A 89 -2.84 12.67 -9.97
C TYR A 89 -3.54 11.31 -10.23
N GLY A 90 -4.84 11.37 -10.56
CA GLY A 90 -5.61 10.19 -10.96
C GLY A 90 -6.00 9.25 -9.82
N GLY A 91 -6.00 9.75 -8.58
CA GLY A 91 -6.42 8.98 -7.40
C GLY A 91 -7.80 8.37 -7.47
N GLN A 92 -8.59 8.77 -8.45
CA GLN A 92 -9.91 8.22 -8.71
C GLN A 92 -9.88 6.81 -9.30
N GLY A 93 -8.78 6.43 -9.98
CA GLY A 93 -8.65 5.10 -10.57
C GLY A 93 -9.48 4.86 -11.84
N PHE A 94 -9.91 5.89 -12.55
CA PHE A 94 -10.63 5.77 -13.82
C PHE A 94 -10.16 6.74 -14.93
N GLY A 95 -8.88 7.10 -14.88
CA GLY A 95 -8.23 7.85 -15.96
C GLY A 95 -8.41 9.36 -15.94
N LYS A 96 -9.00 9.93 -14.88
CA LYS A 96 -9.24 11.37 -14.73
C LYS A 96 -8.57 11.93 -13.48
N THR A 97 -8.53 13.24 -13.35
CA THR A 97 -7.93 13.96 -12.21
C THR A 97 -8.96 14.80 -11.43
N ASP A 98 -10.23 14.75 -11.80
CA ASP A 98 -11.27 15.51 -11.15
C ASP A 98 -11.66 14.93 -9.80
N SER A 99 -12.06 15.76 -8.85
CA SER A 99 -12.54 15.27 -7.56
C SER A 99 -13.91 14.62 -7.68
N GLN A 100 -14.14 13.53 -6.94
CA GLN A 100 -15.42 12.85 -6.87
C GLN A 100 -16.04 13.04 -5.50
N TYR A 101 -17.18 13.63 -5.49
CA TYR A 101 -17.94 13.88 -4.27
C TYR A 101 -18.84 12.71 -3.86
N CYS A 102 -18.83 11.68 -4.68
CA CYS A 102 -19.65 10.49 -4.51
C CYS A 102 -18.81 9.23 -4.78
N GLU A 103 -19.31 8.09 -4.36
CA GLU A 103 -18.62 6.82 -4.48
C GLU A 103 -18.72 6.25 -5.90
N VAL A 104 -17.58 5.91 -6.50
CA VAL A 104 -17.46 5.42 -7.88
C VAL A 104 -16.60 4.18 -7.90
N ALA A 105 -17.00 3.17 -8.68
CA ALA A 105 -16.15 2.03 -8.94
C ALA A 105 -14.87 2.45 -9.69
N VAL A 106 -13.70 2.01 -9.20
CA VAL A 106 -12.44 2.23 -9.90
C VAL A 106 -12.30 1.30 -11.09
N THR A 107 -11.54 1.70 -12.11
CA THR A 107 -11.32 0.88 -13.30
C THR A 107 -10.04 0.09 -13.21
N PHE A 108 -10.08 -1.14 -13.71
CA PHE A 108 -8.92 -2.02 -13.83
C PHE A 108 -8.64 -2.31 -15.30
N HIS A 109 -7.36 -2.37 -15.65
CA HIS A 109 -6.89 -2.63 -17.00
C HIS A 109 -5.83 -3.75 -16.95
N ASP A 110 -5.76 -4.52 -18.02
CA ASP A 110 -4.69 -5.50 -18.20
C ASP A 110 -3.32 -4.82 -18.45
N GLU A 111 -2.27 -5.61 -18.63
CA GLU A 111 -0.93 -5.12 -18.95
C GLU A 111 -0.84 -4.38 -20.29
N ASN A 112 -1.79 -4.59 -21.20
CA ASN A 112 -1.91 -3.92 -22.51
C ASN A 112 -2.86 -2.73 -22.47
N THR A 113 -3.30 -2.31 -21.28
CA THR A 113 -4.22 -1.19 -21.06
C THR A 113 -5.67 -1.43 -21.53
N THR A 114 -6.08 -2.69 -21.72
CA THR A 114 -7.47 -3.04 -22.03
C THR A 114 -8.31 -3.01 -20.76
N LEU A 115 -9.44 -2.35 -20.79
CA LEU A 115 -10.37 -2.27 -19.66
C LEU A 115 -10.91 -3.66 -19.29
N LEU A 116 -10.80 -4.00 -18.01
CA LEU A 116 -11.38 -5.21 -17.43
C LEU A 116 -12.77 -4.89 -16.87
N SER A 117 -13.80 -5.53 -17.40
CA SER A 117 -15.19 -5.29 -17.00
C SER A 117 -16.03 -6.58 -17.00
N GLY A 118 -17.21 -6.52 -16.42
CA GLY A 118 -18.11 -7.66 -16.33
C GLY A 118 -17.45 -8.84 -15.59
N THR A 119 -17.46 -10.02 -16.19
CA THR A 119 -16.84 -11.23 -15.62
C THR A 119 -15.32 -11.16 -15.50
N ASN A 120 -14.68 -10.23 -16.22
CA ASN A 120 -13.24 -10.01 -16.19
C ASN A 120 -12.83 -8.95 -15.15
N TYR A 121 -13.77 -8.29 -14.47
CA TYR A 121 -13.43 -7.36 -13.39
C TYR A 121 -12.76 -8.14 -12.25
N PRO A 122 -11.56 -7.72 -11.77
CA PRO A 122 -10.82 -8.48 -10.78
C PRO A 122 -11.52 -8.48 -9.41
N LYS A 123 -11.57 -9.64 -8.76
CA LYS A 123 -12.05 -9.74 -7.37
C LYS A 123 -10.93 -9.37 -6.41
N ILE A 124 -10.91 -8.14 -5.95
CA ILE A 124 -9.84 -7.63 -5.10
C ILE A 124 -9.97 -8.22 -3.69
N LYS A 125 -8.86 -8.74 -3.17
CA LYS A 125 -8.76 -9.30 -1.81
C LYS A 125 -7.96 -8.44 -0.86
N GLN A 126 -6.95 -7.74 -1.36
CA GLN A 126 -6.08 -6.83 -0.61
C GLN A 126 -5.83 -5.56 -1.40
N PHE A 127 -5.63 -4.50 -0.69
CA PHE A 127 -5.45 -3.18 -1.21
C PHE A 127 -4.50 -2.42 -0.29
N ASP A 128 -3.50 -1.76 -0.86
CA ASP A 128 -2.51 -1.00 -0.12
C ASP A 128 -2.17 0.30 -0.84
N PHE A 129 -1.74 1.30 -0.13
CA PHE A 129 -1.34 2.56 -0.74
C PHE A 129 -0.23 3.26 0.03
N SER A 130 0.62 3.95 -0.70
CA SER A 130 1.59 4.85 -0.12
C SER A 130 0.84 6.05 0.48
N ASN A 131 0.81 6.12 1.79
CA ASN A 131 0.11 7.19 2.50
C ASN A 131 0.89 8.49 2.39
N ALA A 132 0.57 9.31 1.41
CA ALA A 132 1.03 10.69 1.37
C ALA A 132 0.29 11.49 2.46
N HIS A 133 0.58 11.18 3.72
CA HIS A 133 0.08 11.94 4.84
C HIS A 133 0.93 13.19 4.98
N HIS A 134 0.50 14.31 4.41
CA HIS A 134 0.78 15.59 5.03
C HIS A 134 -0.19 16.68 4.58
N GLY A 135 -0.89 17.23 5.54
CA GLY A 135 -1.40 18.59 5.48
C GLY A 135 -0.23 19.55 5.30
N ASP A 136 -0.48 20.68 4.71
CA ASP A 136 0.23 21.94 4.69
C ASP A 136 1.21 22.24 3.55
N ASN A 137 1.71 21.30 2.74
CA ASN A 137 2.70 21.62 1.70
C ASN A 137 2.37 21.17 0.26
N GLY A 138 1.10 20.92 -0.09
CA GLY A 138 0.72 20.64 -1.48
C GLY A 138 1.16 19.28 -2.04
N HIS A 139 1.69 18.38 -1.21
CA HIS A 139 2.11 17.03 -1.61
C HIS A 139 1.00 15.98 -1.55
N GLU A 140 -0.23 16.39 -1.33
CA GLU A 140 -1.42 15.51 -1.24
C GLU A 140 -1.70 14.69 -2.52
N SER A 141 -0.97 15.00 -3.58
CA SER A 141 -1.21 14.50 -4.92
C SER A 141 -0.30 13.31 -5.33
N TYR A 142 0.70 12.99 -4.54
CA TYR A 142 1.74 12.03 -4.93
C TYR A 142 1.57 10.68 -4.23
N PHE A 143 0.43 10.04 -4.41
CA PHE A 143 0.22 8.70 -3.86
C PHE A 143 0.25 7.63 -4.96
N SER A 144 0.65 6.45 -4.59
CA SER A 144 0.61 5.25 -5.42
C SER A 144 -0.23 4.21 -4.73
N MET A 145 -1.00 3.47 -5.49
CA MET A 145 -1.94 2.49 -4.97
C MET A 145 -1.74 1.14 -5.62
N TYR A 146 -2.04 0.11 -4.86
CA TYR A 146 -1.85 -1.28 -5.27
C TYR A 146 -3.06 -2.09 -4.86
N ALA A 147 -3.49 -2.97 -5.76
CA ALA A 147 -4.56 -3.93 -5.52
C ALA A 147 -4.08 -5.33 -5.87
N LEU A 148 -4.52 -6.31 -5.10
CA LEU A 148 -4.25 -7.72 -5.30
C LEU A 148 -5.57 -8.45 -5.40
N ASP A 149 -5.77 -9.18 -6.50
CA ASP A 149 -6.97 -9.98 -6.70
C ASP A 149 -6.84 -11.40 -6.09
N THR A 150 -7.94 -12.13 -6.12
CA THR A 150 -7.99 -13.51 -5.61
C THR A 150 -7.15 -14.50 -6.41
N ASP A 151 -6.85 -14.17 -7.67
CA ASP A 151 -6.06 -15.00 -8.57
C ASP A 151 -4.55 -14.76 -8.43
N GLY A 152 -4.16 -13.78 -7.63
CA GLY A 152 -2.77 -13.41 -7.39
C GLY A 152 -2.21 -12.41 -8.39
N ASN A 153 -3.06 -11.74 -9.18
CA ASN A 153 -2.62 -10.63 -10.03
C ASN A 153 -2.52 -9.35 -9.22
N MET A 154 -1.46 -8.59 -9.47
CA MET A 154 -1.22 -7.32 -8.83
C MET A 154 -1.46 -6.17 -9.82
N TYR A 155 -2.12 -5.12 -9.34
CA TYR A 155 -2.43 -3.90 -10.09
C TYR A 155 -1.89 -2.69 -9.35
N SER A 156 -1.53 -1.65 -10.12
CA SER A 156 -1.01 -0.40 -9.56
C SER A 156 -1.52 0.81 -10.31
N MET A 157 -1.66 1.95 -9.61
CA MET A 157 -1.99 3.25 -10.17
C MET A 157 -1.43 4.39 -9.34
N GLY A 158 -1.49 5.62 -9.88
CA GLY A 158 -1.13 6.85 -9.20
C GLY A 158 0.22 7.40 -9.65
N TYR A 159 0.92 8.06 -8.75
CA TYR A 159 2.22 8.67 -8.99
C TYR A 159 3.30 7.61 -9.23
N ASN A 160 4.20 7.88 -10.20
CA ASN A 160 5.20 6.92 -10.64
C ASN A 160 6.60 7.52 -10.88
N GLY A 161 6.90 8.68 -10.37
CA GLY A 161 8.18 9.37 -10.62
C GLY A 161 9.43 8.56 -10.23
N TYR A 162 9.28 7.54 -9.41
CA TYR A 162 10.34 6.63 -8.99
C TYR A 162 10.18 5.20 -9.51
N GLY A 163 9.28 4.96 -10.47
CA GLY A 163 9.00 3.63 -11.00
C GLY A 163 8.24 2.72 -10.02
N GLN A 164 7.68 3.28 -8.94
CA GLN A 164 7.02 2.53 -7.87
C GLN A 164 5.80 1.74 -8.32
N LEU A 165 5.19 2.07 -9.47
CA LEU A 165 4.08 1.28 -10.02
C LEU A 165 4.52 -0.07 -10.63
N GLY A 166 5.81 -0.28 -10.92
CA GLY A 166 6.32 -1.56 -11.43
C GLY A 166 5.91 -1.92 -12.85
N ILE A 167 5.46 -0.94 -13.65
CA ILE A 167 4.88 -1.12 -15.00
C ILE A 167 5.87 -0.82 -16.12
N ASN A 168 7.19 -0.90 -15.87
CA ASN A 168 8.25 -0.57 -16.79
C ASN A 168 8.18 0.88 -17.32
N SER A 169 7.83 1.81 -16.46
CA SER A 169 7.70 3.24 -16.77
C SER A 169 7.94 4.05 -15.50
N THR A 170 8.23 5.33 -15.67
CA THR A 170 8.23 6.35 -14.60
C THR A 170 7.10 7.37 -14.75
N SER A 171 6.25 7.19 -15.75
CA SER A 171 5.07 8.02 -15.95
C SER A 171 3.95 7.59 -15.01
N SER A 172 3.27 8.55 -14.38
CA SER A 172 2.09 8.31 -13.55
C SER A 172 0.98 7.65 -14.37
N ASN A 173 0.18 6.81 -13.72
CA ASN A 173 -0.92 6.10 -14.34
C ASN A 173 -2.20 6.32 -13.52
N TYR A 174 -3.30 6.68 -14.17
CA TYR A 174 -4.51 7.18 -13.55
C TYR A 174 -5.65 6.15 -13.45
N TYR A 175 -5.34 4.87 -13.69
CA TYR A 175 -6.23 3.72 -13.51
C TYR A 175 -5.40 2.52 -13.02
N PHE A 176 -6.05 1.54 -12.41
CA PHE A 176 -5.33 0.34 -12.01
C PHE A 176 -4.91 -0.46 -13.25
N ARG A 177 -3.60 -0.60 -13.43
CA ARG A 177 -2.99 -1.40 -14.50
C ARG A 177 -2.34 -2.63 -13.91
N LYS A 178 -2.60 -3.77 -14.52
CA LYS A 178 -1.98 -5.05 -14.14
C LYS A 178 -0.47 -4.98 -14.35
N ILE A 179 0.28 -5.40 -13.34
CA ILE A 179 1.72 -5.65 -13.46
C ILE A 179 1.88 -7.02 -14.10
N PRO A 180 2.68 -7.17 -15.19
CA PRO A 180 2.86 -8.46 -15.86
C PRO A 180 3.30 -9.55 -14.89
N SER A 181 2.67 -10.72 -14.94
CA SER A 181 3.02 -11.86 -14.09
C SER A 181 4.44 -12.37 -14.30
N SER A 182 4.98 -12.17 -15.51
CA SER A 182 6.38 -12.48 -15.83
C SER A 182 7.38 -11.73 -14.93
N ASN A 183 7.01 -10.55 -14.40
CA ASN A 183 7.83 -9.81 -13.45
C ASN A 183 7.91 -10.47 -12.07
N PHE A 184 7.04 -11.45 -11.81
CA PHE A 184 7.01 -12.25 -10.58
C PHE A 184 7.33 -13.72 -10.86
N ASN A 185 8.11 -14.01 -11.92
CA ASN A 185 8.44 -15.38 -12.36
C ASN A 185 7.20 -16.22 -12.68
N ASN A 186 6.09 -15.58 -13.08
CA ASN A 186 4.76 -16.18 -13.30
C ASN A 186 4.14 -16.83 -12.06
N GLU A 187 4.60 -16.45 -10.87
CA GLU A 187 4.02 -16.88 -9.59
C GLU A 187 2.88 -15.95 -9.17
N LYS A 188 1.95 -16.48 -8.38
CA LYS A 188 0.88 -15.68 -7.78
C LYS A 188 1.42 -14.82 -6.66
N VAL A 189 1.11 -13.52 -6.68
CA VAL A 189 1.35 -12.64 -5.54
C VAL A 189 0.32 -12.95 -4.44
N ILE A 190 0.77 -13.06 -3.20
CA ILE A 190 -0.09 -13.36 -2.05
C ILE A 190 -0.14 -12.24 -1.02
N TYR A 191 0.82 -11.33 -1.03
CA TYR A 191 0.93 -10.22 -0.08
C TYR A 191 1.58 -9.01 -0.73
N ILE A 192 1.11 -7.80 -0.39
CA ILE A 192 1.66 -6.52 -0.82
C ILE A 192 1.99 -5.68 0.42
N CYS A 193 3.09 -4.95 0.35
CA CYS A 193 3.49 -3.96 1.34
C CYS A 193 4.14 -2.76 0.65
N THR A 194 3.82 -1.54 1.10
CA THR A 194 4.45 -0.32 0.60
C THR A 194 5.12 0.44 1.73
N SER A 195 6.25 1.09 1.44
CA SER A 195 6.94 1.89 2.46
C SER A 195 6.21 3.18 2.84
N GLY A 196 5.05 3.43 2.27
CA GLY A 196 4.29 4.65 2.52
C GLY A 196 4.98 5.94 2.07
N TYR A 197 4.22 7.04 1.90
CA TYR A 197 4.72 8.35 1.50
C TYR A 197 5.17 8.52 0.03
N TYR A 198 5.61 9.74 -0.33
CA TYR A 198 6.03 10.20 -1.66
C TYR A 198 7.16 9.37 -2.30
N TYR A 199 8.17 8.99 -1.51
CA TYR A 199 9.33 8.21 -1.93
C TYR A 199 9.11 6.71 -1.77
N THR A 200 8.09 6.20 -2.42
CA THR A 200 7.60 4.83 -2.21
C THR A 200 8.55 3.77 -2.77
N THR A 201 8.83 2.78 -1.96
CA THR A 201 9.32 1.46 -2.36
C THR A 201 8.19 0.46 -2.17
N THR A 202 7.99 -0.39 -3.15
CA THR A 202 6.93 -1.41 -3.14
C THR A 202 7.54 -2.78 -3.00
N TYR A 203 6.87 -3.64 -2.24
CA TYR A 203 7.27 -5.02 -1.98
C TYR A 203 6.09 -5.95 -2.17
N CYS A 204 6.39 -7.18 -2.56
CA CYS A 204 5.40 -8.25 -2.53
C CYS A 204 6.03 -9.60 -2.18
N ILE A 205 5.17 -10.55 -1.79
CA ILE A 205 5.52 -11.94 -1.55
C ILE A 205 4.69 -12.79 -2.52
N THR A 206 5.33 -13.78 -3.15
CA THR A 206 4.66 -14.77 -3.98
C THR A 206 4.25 -16.02 -3.18
N GLU A 207 3.44 -16.87 -3.79
CA GLU A 207 2.95 -18.11 -3.17
C GLU A 207 4.05 -19.09 -2.76
N THR A 208 5.23 -19.02 -3.40
CA THR A 208 6.39 -19.83 -3.02
C THR A 208 7.25 -19.18 -1.93
N GLY A 209 6.91 -17.95 -1.54
CA GLY A 209 7.64 -17.16 -0.53
C GLY A 209 8.79 -16.32 -1.09
N LYS A 210 8.87 -16.13 -2.40
CA LYS A 210 9.82 -15.19 -2.98
C LYS A 210 9.38 -13.76 -2.68
N MET A 211 10.35 -12.92 -2.39
CA MET A 211 10.17 -11.50 -2.18
C MET A 211 10.65 -10.71 -3.38
N PHE A 212 9.84 -9.75 -3.81
CA PHE A 212 10.20 -8.76 -4.83
C PHE A 212 10.15 -7.35 -4.28
N ALA A 213 11.01 -6.46 -4.82
CA ALA A 213 11.04 -5.05 -4.47
C ALA A 213 11.32 -4.17 -5.70
N TRP A 214 10.73 -2.95 -5.73
CA TRP A 214 10.95 -1.96 -6.77
C TRP A 214 10.54 -0.56 -6.31
N GLY A 215 10.77 0.45 -7.17
CA GLY A 215 10.51 1.85 -6.87
C GLY A 215 11.74 2.58 -6.37
N ARG A 216 11.57 3.47 -5.40
CA ARG A 216 12.65 4.25 -4.81
C ARG A 216 13.66 3.35 -4.11
N ASN A 217 14.97 3.56 -4.38
CA ASN A 217 16.05 2.72 -3.82
C ASN A 217 17.34 3.48 -3.47
N ASN A 218 17.31 4.79 -3.36
CA ASN A 218 18.53 5.59 -3.12
C ASN A 218 19.19 5.34 -1.74
N ARG A 219 18.53 4.61 -0.86
CA ARG A 219 19.02 4.18 0.46
C ARG A 219 19.24 2.66 0.54
N GLY A 220 19.08 1.93 -0.58
CA GLY A 220 19.19 0.48 -0.62
C GLY A 220 17.96 -0.25 -0.07
N GLN A 221 16.82 0.44 0.07
CA GLN A 221 15.60 -0.12 0.63
C GLN A 221 14.99 -1.25 -0.21
N CYS A 222 15.34 -1.39 -1.49
CA CYS A 222 14.97 -2.58 -2.28
C CYS A 222 15.75 -3.84 -1.89
N LEU A 223 16.80 -3.74 -1.07
CA LEU A 223 17.61 -4.87 -0.59
C LEU A 223 18.31 -5.69 -1.70
N LEU A 224 18.71 -5.03 -2.78
CA LEU A 224 19.31 -5.65 -3.98
C LEU A 224 20.83 -5.46 -4.08
N GLY A 225 21.51 -5.07 -2.99
CA GLY A 225 22.94 -4.84 -2.94
C GLY A 225 23.42 -3.53 -3.57
N ASN A 226 22.49 -2.66 -3.99
CA ASN A 226 22.78 -1.40 -4.65
C ASN A 226 21.75 -0.32 -4.28
N THR A 227 21.92 0.87 -4.86
CA THR A 227 20.99 2.02 -4.69
C THR A 227 20.31 2.42 -6.00
N THR A 228 20.31 1.54 -6.99
CA THR A 228 19.64 1.76 -8.28
C THR A 228 18.13 1.70 -8.10
N GLN A 229 17.43 2.69 -8.66
CA GLN A 229 15.97 2.73 -8.72
C GLN A 229 15.45 1.75 -9.78
N PHE A 230 14.37 1.04 -9.49
CA PHE A 230 13.77 0.06 -10.39
C PHE A 230 12.32 0.41 -10.72
N ASN A 231 11.97 0.36 -11.98
CA ASN A 231 10.60 0.57 -12.48
C ASN A 231 9.87 -0.74 -12.82
N THR A 232 10.48 -1.87 -12.46
CA THR A 232 9.89 -3.22 -12.53
C THR A 232 10.27 -4.00 -11.29
N PRO A 233 9.43 -4.94 -10.82
CA PRO A 233 9.74 -5.85 -9.73
C PRO A 233 11.07 -6.57 -9.92
N GLN A 234 11.90 -6.62 -8.87
CA GLN A 234 13.18 -7.34 -8.84
C GLN A 234 13.17 -8.35 -7.69
N GLU A 235 13.60 -9.58 -7.93
CA GLU A 235 13.61 -10.62 -6.92
C GLU A 235 14.72 -10.39 -5.88
N VAL A 236 14.35 -10.21 -4.62
CA VAL A 236 15.26 -10.01 -3.48
C VAL A 236 15.82 -11.33 -2.98
N THR A 237 14.99 -12.36 -2.93
CA THR A 237 15.35 -13.72 -2.46
C THR A 237 16.28 -14.48 -3.41
N GLY A 238 16.49 -13.95 -4.63
CA GLY A 238 17.43 -14.47 -5.62
C GLY A 238 18.81 -13.82 -5.60
N VAL A 239 19.04 -12.80 -4.76
CA VAL A 239 20.28 -12.01 -4.77
C VAL A 239 21.43 -12.81 -4.15
N ALA A 240 22.47 -13.04 -4.95
CA ALA A 240 23.67 -13.72 -4.49
C ALA A 240 24.40 -12.94 -3.38
N GLY A 241 24.81 -13.62 -2.32
CA GLY A 241 25.46 -13.01 -1.16
C GLY A 241 24.51 -12.33 -0.17
N SER A 242 23.21 -12.39 -0.43
CA SER A 242 22.18 -11.94 0.51
C SER A 242 21.88 -12.99 1.59
N ASP A 243 21.66 -12.56 2.82
CA ASP A 243 21.19 -13.44 3.90
C ASP A 243 19.76 -13.99 3.64
N LEU A 244 19.00 -13.40 2.72
CA LEU A 244 17.69 -13.89 2.26
C LEU A 244 17.76 -14.82 1.04
N LEU A 245 18.96 -15.13 0.52
CA LEU A 245 19.09 -16.00 -0.63
C LEU A 245 18.38 -17.35 -0.40
N ASN A 246 17.43 -17.69 -1.27
CA ASN A 246 16.61 -18.91 -1.21
C ASN A 246 15.80 -19.08 0.09
N LYS A 247 15.56 -18.00 0.84
CA LYS A 247 14.70 -18.03 2.02
C LYS A 247 13.25 -17.80 1.63
N LYS A 248 12.35 -18.41 2.39
CA LYS A 248 10.92 -18.23 2.22
C LYS A 248 10.43 -17.10 3.14
N VAL A 249 10.05 -16.00 2.52
CA VAL A 249 9.49 -14.82 3.21
C VAL A 249 8.00 -15.05 3.48
N ILE A 250 7.55 -14.70 4.69
CA ILE A 250 6.15 -14.84 5.10
C ILE A 250 5.50 -13.52 5.54
N HIS A 251 6.28 -12.50 5.88
CA HIS A 251 5.76 -11.19 6.24
C HIS A 251 6.78 -10.08 5.98
N ILE A 252 6.29 -8.91 5.58
CA ILE A 252 7.08 -7.70 5.31
C ILE A 252 6.38 -6.51 5.95
N GLU A 253 7.14 -5.67 6.65
CA GLU A 253 6.73 -4.35 7.07
C GLU A 253 7.72 -3.32 6.55
N ALA A 254 7.23 -2.27 5.93
CA ALA A 254 8.05 -1.21 5.40
C ALA A 254 7.61 0.15 5.93
N MET A 255 8.56 1.03 6.16
CA MET A 255 8.36 2.34 6.74
C MET A 255 9.03 3.42 5.91
N ASN A 256 8.39 4.59 5.86
CA ASN A 256 8.98 5.81 5.33
C ASN A 256 8.41 7.02 6.09
N ASP A 257 9.26 7.91 6.57
CA ASP A 257 8.83 9.07 7.36
C ASP A 257 8.64 10.35 6.52
N GLY A 258 8.64 10.23 5.21
CA GLY A 258 8.48 11.36 4.29
C GLY A 258 9.77 12.06 3.87
N ASN A 259 10.90 11.76 4.51
CA ASN A 259 12.20 12.34 4.19
C ASN A 259 13.13 11.38 3.46
N ASP A 260 12.58 10.44 2.66
CA ASP A 260 13.36 9.42 1.95
C ASP A 260 14.06 8.42 2.91
N ILE A 261 13.46 8.19 4.06
CA ILE A 261 13.95 7.29 5.11
C ILE A 261 13.19 5.97 5.02
N GLY A 262 13.47 5.20 3.96
CA GLY A 262 12.87 3.88 3.76
C GLY A 262 13.59 2.81 4.59
N LYS A 263 12.88 2.15 5.50
CA LYS A 263 13.32 0.96 6.24
C LYS A 263 12.38 -0.19 5.93
N VAL A 264 12.92 -1.39 5.88
CA VAL A 264 12.13 -2.59 5.65
C VAL A 264 12.56 -3.71 6.60
N PHE A 265 11.57 -4.46 7.07
CA PHE A 265 11.72 -5.64 7.91
C PHE A 265 11.07 -6.83 7.24
N VAL A 266 11.73 -7.98 7.31
CA VAL A 266 11.35 -9.18 6.59
C VAL A 266 11.40 -10.37 7.53
N LEU A 267 10.30 -11.10 7.66
CA LEU A 267 10.20 -12.34 8.44
C LEU A 267 10.17 -13.54 7.52
N THR A 268 10.98 -14.55 7.83
CA THR A 268 11.01 -15.82 7.12
C THR A 268 10.24 -16.90 7.88
N ASP A 269 9.89 -18.00 7.20
CA ASP A 269 9.23 -19.17 7.79
C ASP A 269 10.09 -19.91 8.83
N GLU A 270 11.39 -19.63 8.82
CA GLU A 270 12.32 -20.09 9.89
C GLU A 270 12.15 -19.31 11.21
N GLY A 271 11.31 -18.27 11.23
CA GLY A 271 11.15 -17.37 12.38
C GLY A 271 12.30 -16.38 12.56
N LYS A 272 13.04 -16.08 11.50
CA LYS A 272 14.14 -15.12 11.50
C LYS A 272 13.70 -13.79 10.93
N LEU A 273 14.06 -12.71 11.62
CA LEU A 273 13.75 -11.33 11.24
C LEU A 273 14.97 -10.67 10.62
N TYR A 274 14.79 -10.11 9.43
CA TYR A 274 15.82 -9.37 8.70
C TYR A 274 15.42 -7.90 8.56
N TYR A 275 16.40 -7.05 8.30
CA TYR A 275 16.19 -5.62 8.09
C TYR A 275 17.09 -5.05 7.01
N GLY A 276 16.74 -3.84 6.50
CA GLY A 276 17.58 -3.07 5.62
C GLY A 276 17.01 -1.71 5.25
N GLY A 277 17.69 -1.00 4.34
CA GLY A 277 17.39 0.36 3.94
C GLY A 277 18.15 1.41 4.75
N TYR A 278 17.50 2.51 5.08
CA TYR A 278 18.12 3.64 5.77
C TYR A 278 18.42 3.37 7.24
N MET A 279 19.68 3.55 7.66
CA MET A 279 20.16 3.24 9.02
C MET A 279 20.77 4.45 9.75
N GLN A 280 20.83 5.64 9.14
CA GLN A 280 21.61 6.76 9.65
C GLN A 280 21.00 7.48 10.87
N ASP A 281 19.66 7.51 10.98
CA ASP A 281 18.99 8.16 12.10
C ASP A 281 18.44 7.12 13.06
N TYR A 282 18.94 7.08 14.30
CA TYR A 282 18.43 6.21 15.36
C TYR A 282 18.22 4.78 14.87
N GLY A 283 19.32 4.10 14.59
CA GLY A 283 19.37 2.77 13.99
C GLY A 283 18.34 1.82 14.59
N ILE A 284 18.03 0.76 13.85
CA ILE A 284 17.32 -0.35 14.44
C ILE A 284 18.11 -0.78 15.65
N TYR A 285 17.58 -0.52 16.82
CA TYR A 285 18.24 -0.88 18.05
C TYR A 285 18.34 -2.40 18.13
N THR A 286 19.54 -2.90 17.80
CA THR A 286 19.94 -4.28 18.11
C THR A 286 20.21 -4.44 19.62
N GLY A 287 19.51 -3.67 20.47
CA GLY A 287 19.79 -3.59 21.91
C GLY A 287 21.07 -2.77 22.25
N TYR A 288 21.77 -2.29 21.24
CA TYR A 288 22.94 -1.44 21.38
C TYR A 288 22.84 -0.27 20.42
N TYR A 289 22.88 0.94 20.94
CA TYR A 289 23.06 2.16 20.15
C TYR A 289 24.47 2.12 19.54
N ASP A 290 24.58 1.66 18.31
CA ASP A 290 25.78 1.82 17.52
C ASP A 290 25.68 3.16 16.76
N SER A 291 26.13 4.23 17.40
CA SER A 291 26.25 5.55 16.79
C SER A 291 27.24 5.57 15.62
N THR A 292 27.96 4.48 15.39
CA THR A 292 28.96 4.36 14.33
C THR A 292 28.40 3.75 13.04
N ASN A 293 27.22 3.12 13.08
CA ASN A 293 26.62 2.52 11.89
C ASN A 293 25.77 3.56 11.11
N THR A 294 26.45 4.42 10.38
CA THR A 294 25.87 5.45 9.52
C THR A 294 25.63 4.97 8.09
N THR A 295 25.85 3.70 7.81
CA THR A 295 25.79 3.16 6.44
C THR A 295 24.43 2.52 6.18
N ASN A 296 23.78 2.88 5.07
CA ASN A 296 22.57 2.23 4.61
C ASN A 296 22.81 0.75 4.34
N GLN A 297 21.85 -0.10 4.71
CA GLN A 297 21.91 -1.53 4.45
C GLN A 297 21.24 -1.82 3.10
N THR A 298 22.05 -2.06 2.07
CA THR A 298 21.59 -2.35 0.71
C THR A 298 21.25 -3.82 0.48
N LEU A 299 21.71 -4.72 1.35
CA LEU A 299 21.35 -6.13 1.42
C LEU A 299 20.60 -6.41 2.71
N PRO A 300 19.69 -7.39 2.73
CA PRO A 300 19.04 -7.82 3.96
C PRO A 300 20.09 -8.29 4.98
N LYS A 301 19.93 -7.86 6.21
CA LYS A 301 20.79 -8.29 7.31
C LYS A 301 19.96 -8.93 8.40
N LEU A 302 20.41 -10.07 8.91
CA LEU A 302 19.74 -10.74 10.02
C LEU A 302 19.73 -9.82 11.24
N LEU A 303 18.56 -9.58 11.79
CA LEU A 303 18.43 -8.88 13.06
C LEU A 303 18.87 -9.83 14.18
N THR A 304 20.16 -9.74 14.51
CA THR A 304 20.72 -10.48 15.61
C THR A 304 20.59 -9.66 16.88
N ASN A 305 20.07 -10.29 17.89
CA ASN A 305 20.06 -9.72 19.22
C ASN A 305 21.43 -9.93 19.88
N SER A 306 22.01 -8.89 20.43
CA SER A 306 23.12 -9.03 21.35
C SER A 306 22.62 -9.67 22.66
N SER A 307 22.56 -10.99 22.68
CA SER A 307 22.60 -11.85 23.85
C SER A 307 21.41 -11.99 24.83
N THR A 308 20.34 -11.20 24.78
CA THR A 308 19.42 -11.23 25.93
C THR A 308 17.91 -11.24 25.65
N LEU A 309 17.41 -11.03 24.42
CA LEU A 309 15.96 -10.89 24.26
C LEU A 309 15.26 -12.16 23.75
N TRP A 310 15.39 -12.55 22.50
CA TRP A 310 14.64 -13.71 21.99
C TRP A 310 15.53 -14.86 21.45
N ASN A 311 16.80 -14.63 21.21
CA ASN A 311 17.71 -15.67 20.69
C ASN A 311 18.28 -16.59 21.76
N SER A 312 18.22 -16.22 23.06
CA SER A 312 18.80 -17.03 24.15
C SER A 312 18.10 -18.38 24.34
N ASP A 313 16.82 -18.47 23.94
CA ASP A 313 15.98 -19.65 24.19
C ASP A 313 15.52 -20.33 22.88
N ASN A 314 16.24 -20.12 21.75
CA ASN A 314 15.82 -20.58 20.42
C ASN A 314 14.41 -20.16 20.03
N GLN A 315 13.95 -19.00 20.49
CA GLN A 315 12.64 -18.48 20.14
C GLN A 315 12.59 -18.07 18.68
N LYS A 316 11.50 -18.44 18.03
CA LYS A 316 11.20 -18.00 16.66
C LYS A 316 10.26 -16.81 16.71
N VAL A 317 10.54 -15.82 15.87
CA VAL A 317 9.56 -14.75 15.64
C VAL A 317 8.40 -15.33 14.84
N VAL A 318 7.18 -15.17 15.36
CA VAL A 318 5.95 -15.62 14.71
C VAL A 318 5.19 -14.48 14.06
N TYR A 319 5.36 -13.27 14.58
CA TYR A 319 4.76 -12.04 14.04
C TYR A 319 5.52 -10.82 14.52
N PHE A 320 5.49 -9.77 13.74
CA PHE A 320 5.97 -8.45 14.15
C PHE A 320 5.15 -7.36 13.49
N VAL A 321 5.15 -6.18 14.08
CA VAL A 321 4.53 -4.98 13.54
C VAL A 321 5.39 -3.77 13.88
N THR A 322 5.38 -2.78 12.99
CA THR A 322 6.14 -1.55 13.16
C THR A 322 5.20 -0.35 13.24
N ASN A 323 5.61 0.69 13.96
CA ASN A 323 4.97 1.98 13.78
C ASN A 323 5.61 2.70 12.60
N ASN A 324 4.80 3.32 11.75
CA ASN A 324 5.28 4.05 10.56
C ASN A 324 5.76 5.46 10.94
N THR A 325 6.81 5.54 11.78
CA THR A 325 7.41 6.82 12.21
C THR A 325 8.93 6.82 12.06
N ARG A 326 9.53 8.00 12.00
CA ARG A 326 11.00 8.20 11.96
C ARG A 326 11.71 7.47 13.09
N TYR A 327 11.12 7.45 14.28
CA TYR A 327 11.63 6.81 15.49
C TYR A 327 11.01 5.43 15.68
N SER A 328 11.18 4.60 14.70
CA SER A 328 10.58 3.28 14.57
C SER A 328 10.62 2.45 15.84
N THR A 329 9.48 2.00 16.31
CA THR A 329 9.37 0.94 17.30
C THR A 329 8.87 -0.32 16.62
N ILE A 330 9.50 -1.44 16.90
CA ILE A 330 9.10 -2.75 16.41
C ILE A 330 8.58 -3.54 17.61
N TYR A 331 7.40 -4.09 17.47
CA TYR A 331 6.84 -5.06 18.41
C TYR A 331 6.97 -6.46 17.79
N ILE A 332 7.55 -7.38 18.53
CA ILE A 332 7.90 -8.72 18.06
C ILE A 332 7.21 -9.73 18.96
N ILE A 333 6.49 -10.67 18.37
CA ILE A 333 5.87 -11.80 19.06
C ILE A 333 6.67 -13.06 18.72
N THR A 334 7.04 -13.83 19.73
CA THR A 334 7.77 -15.09 19.59
C THR A 334 6.94 -16.29 20.04
N ASP A 335 7.39 -17.50 19.63
CA ASP A 335 6.73 -18.78 19.94
C ASP A 335 6.96 -19.29 21.37
N GLY A 336 7.76 -18.57 22.17
CA GLY A 336 8.11 -18.98 23.55
C GLY A 336 9.33 -19.91 23.63
N GLY A 337 9.86 -20.40 22.51
CA GLY A 337 11.08 -21.23 22.45
C GLY A 337 10.89 -22.67 22.92
N THR A 338 12.01 -23.36 23.16
CA THR A 338 12.08 -24.79 23.52
C THR A 338 11.61 -25.13 24.93
N THR A 339 11.42 -24.12 25.77
CA THR A 339 11.08 -24.31 27.21
C THR A 339 9.60 -24.45 27.47
N GLY A 340 8.74 -24.43 26.42
CA GLY A 340 7.28 -24.50 26.58
C GLY A 340 6.68 -23.24 27.25
N LEU A 341 7.43 -22.17 27.33
CA LEU A 341 6.96 -20.88 27.83
C LEU A 341 5.90 -20.28 26.88
N PRO A 342 4.95 -19.49 27.42
CA PRO A 342 3.97 -18.81 26.57
C PRO A 342 4.68 -17.85 25.60
N GLN A 343 3.97 -17.50 24.52
CA GLN A 343 4.39 -16.45 23.61
C GLN A 343 4.80 -15.19 24.35
N LYS A 344 5.90 -14.58 23.92
CA LYS A 344 6.42 -13.34 24.51
C LYS A 344 6.31 -12.20 23.50
N VAL A 345 6.07 -11.01 24.01
CA VAL A 345 6.08 -9.77 23.25
C VAL A 345 7.32 -8.98 23.64
N TYR A 346 8.08 -8.58 22.65
CA TYR A 346 9.23 -7.71 22.80
C TYR A 346 8.99 -6.40 22.03
N ALA A 347 9.54 -5.31 22.55
CA ALA A 347 9.57 -4.02 21.87
C ALA A 347 11.03 -3.55 21.75
N THR A 348 11.39 -3.04 20.56
CA THR A 348 12.69 -2.42 20.31
C THR A 348 12.52 -1.22 19.39
N GLY A 349 13.35 -0.20 19.56
CA GLY A 349 13.29 1.00 18.74
C GLY A 349 13.65 2.26 19.51
N GLY A 350 13.31 3.42 18.95
CA GLY A 350 13.53 4.72 19.58
C GLY A 350 12.65 4.89 20.82
N ASN A 351 13.25 5.16 21.96
CA ASN A 351 12.54 5.39 23.24
C ASN A 351 12.68 6.83 23.75
N SER A 352 12.94 7.79 22.86
CA SER A 352 13.13 9.19 23.28
C SER A 352 11.87 9.84 23.89
N ARG A 353 10.71 9.19 23.75
CA ARG A 353 9.42 9.65 24.26
C ARG A 353 8.66 8.59 25.07
N GLY A 354 9.34 7.57 25.62
CA GLY A 354 8.76 6.52 26.43
C GLY A 354 7.98 5.46 25.65
N GLN A 355 8.34 5.21 24.42
CA GLN A 355 7.70 4.23 23.50
C GLN A 355 8.03 2.78 23.86
#